data_fed0ba38950e67570e2387eac3b37366
#
_entry.id   fed0ba38950e67570e2387eac3b37366
#
_cell.length_a   1.000
_cell.length_b   1.000
_cell.length_c   1.000
_cell.angle_alpha   90.00
_cell.angle_beta   90.00
_cell.angle_gamma   90.00
#
_symmetry.space_group_name_H-M   'P 1'
#
loop_
_entity.id
_entity.type
_entity.pdbx_description
1 polymer ?
#
loop_
_entity_poly.entity_id
_entity_poly.type
_entity_poly.pdbx_seq_one_letter_code
_entity_poly.pdbx_strand_id
1 'polypeptide(L)'
;YVAVMTIAVIMYKRLGLSNTEITLYTSWLYLPWTIKPLWSPFVDLVKTKRSWIIAMQGLIAAGFAGIAFFIPTTHFVQLTLAFFWLMAFSSATHDIAADGFYMLGLNNKEQSFFVGIRNTFYRFANIFGQGILVMLAGWLETSQGNIPLAWSITFYLMAGLFLALTLYHRFI
;
A
#
# COMPACT_ATOMS: atom_id res chain seq x y z
N TYR A 1 0.24 -3.61 1.09
CA TYR A 1 0.67 -4.30 2.33
C TYR A 1 2.02 -3.78 2.83
N VAL A 2 3.12 -4.01 2.06
CA VAL A 2 4.51 -3.65 2.48
C VAL A 2 4.64 -2.19 2.89
N ALA A 3 4.06 -1.27 2.14
CA ALA A 3 4.10 0.16 2.46
C ALA A 3 3.49 0.46 3.84
N VAL A 4 2.36 -0.17 4.16
CA VAL A 4 1.67 0.05 5.43
C VAL A 4 2.40 -0.60 6.59
N MET A 5 2.93 -1.82 6.40
CA MET A 5 3.52 -2.59 7.49
C MET A 5 4.99 -2.25 7.78
N THR A 6 5.78 -2.00 6.76
CA THR A 6 7.23 -1.85 6.91
C THR A 6 7.68 -0.42 6.67
N ILE A 7 7.23 0.21 5.57
CA ILE A 7 7.69 1.55 5.20
C ILE A 7 7.18 2.59 6.19
N ALA A 8 5.93 2.45 6.69
CA ALA A 8 5.40 3.33 7.73
C ALA A 8 6.27 3.34 8.99
N VAL A 9 6.70 2.15 9.45
CA VAL A 9 7.57 2.01 10.63
C VAL A 9 8.90 2.73 10.43
N ILE A 10 9.56 2.51 9.27
CA ILE A 10 10.84 3.13 8.94
C ILE A 10 10.69 4.64 8.82
N MET A 11 9.67 5.11 8.11
CA MET A 11 9.37 6.52 7.95
C MET A 11 9.17 7.23 9.30
N TYR A 12 8.30 6.69 10.16
CA TYR A 12 8.06 7.28 11.49
C TYR A 12 9.31 7.29 12.35
N LYS A 13 10.15 6.25 12.26
CA LYS A 13 11.44 6.22 12.95
C LYS A 13 12.37 7.33 12.48
N ARG A 14 12.45 7.55 11.17
CA ARG A 14 13.26 8.62 10.57
C ARG A 14 12.72 10.01 10.90
N LEU A 15 11.40 10.15 11.05
CA LEU A 15 10.74 11.40 11.45
C LEU A 15 10.78 11.67 12.97
N GLY A 16 11.47 10.80 13.76
CA GLY A 16 11.80 11.05 15.15
C GLY A 16 10.83 10.47 16.18
N LEU A 17 9.87 9.62 15.79
CA LEU A 17 8.99 8.97 16.76
C LEU A 17 9.75 7.91 17.57
N SER A 18 9.34 7.74 18.82
CA SER A 18 9.83 6.68 19.69
C SER A 18 9.34 5.30 19.23
N ASN A 19 10.08 4.24 19.58
CA ASN A 19 9.68 2.88 19.23
C ASN A 19 8.31 2.49 19.82
N THR A 20 7.98 3.00 21.01
CA THR A 20 6.70 2.75 21.68
C THR A 20 5.54 3.36 20.90
N GLU A 21 5.67 4.62 20.47
CA GLU A 21 4.65 5.30 19.66
C GLU A 21 4.47 4.60 18.30
N ILE A 22 5.57 4.25 17.62
CA ILE A 22 5.52 3.53 16.35
C ILE A 22 4.77 2.22 16.51
N THR A 23 5.12 1.42 17.52
CA THR A 23 4.45 0.14 17.77
C THR A 23 2.97 0.33 18.08
N LEU A 24 2.62 1.32 18.91
CA LEU A 24 1.23 1.61 19.26
C LEU A 24 0.39 1.97 18.03
N TYR A 25 0.91 2.81 17.15
CA TYR A 25 0.15 3.29 15.98
C TYR A 25 0.11 2.28 14.84
N THR A 26 1.20 1.55 14.60
CA THR A 26 1.31 0.69 13.42
C THR A 26 0.79 -0.74 13.63
N SER A 27 0.78 -1.27 14.86
CA SER A 27 0.31 -2.64 15.12
C SER A 27 -1.16 -2.85 14.75
N TRP A 28 -2.01 -1.83 14.89
CA TRP A 28 -3.42 -1.90 14.52
C TRP A 28 -3.67 -1.86 13.02
N LEU A 29 -2.72 -1.38 12.23
CA LEU A 29 -2.85 -1.31 10.77
C LEU A 29 -2.98 -2.69 10.11
N TYR A 30 -2.64 -3.78 10.82
CA TYR A 30 -2.84 -5.15 10.35
C TYR A 30 -4.31 -5.62 10.43
N LEU A 31 -5.11 -4.96 11.24
CA LEU A 31 -6.50 -5.34 11.52
C LEU A 31 -7.35 -5.55 10.24
N PRO A 32 -7.31 -4.71 9.19
CA PRO A 32 -8.10 -4.94 7.98
C PRO A 32 -7.85 -6.31 7.33
N TRP A 33 -6.62 -6.83 7.34
CA TRP A 33 -6.36 -8.16 6.78
C TRP A 33 -6.89 -9.29 7.65
N THR A 34 -6.95 -9.09 8.96
CA THR A 34 -7.50 -10.07 9.91
C THR A 34 -9.03 -10.18 9.79
N ILE A 35 -9.70 -9.05 9.64
CA ILE A 35 -11.17 -9.00 9.59
C ILE A 35 -11.75 -8.99 8.17
N LYS A 36 -10.90 -9.18 7.11
CA LYS A 36 -11.32 -9.30 5.70
C LYS A 36 -12.59 -10.14 5.47
N PRO A 37 -12.79 -11.32 6.14
CA PRO A 37 -13.97 -12.14 5.92
C PRO A 37 -15.30 -11.43 6.20
N LEU A 38 -15.30 -10.39 7.05
CA LEU A 38 -16.54 -9.68 7.42
C LEU A 38 -17.15 -8.90 6.26
N TRP A 39 -16.33 -8.37 5.32
CA TRP A 39 -16.85 -7.61 4.17
C TRP A 39 -16.56 -8.28 2.82
N SER A 40 -15.87 -9.42 2.80
CA SER A 40 -15.64 -10.18 1.57
C SER A 40 -16.93 -10.48 0.81
N PRO A 41 -18.06 -10.93 1.47
CA PRO A 41 -19.32 -11.15 0.76
C PRO A 41 -19.87 -9.89 0.08
N PHE A 42 -19.66 -8.71 0.68
CA PHE A 42 -20.08 -7.45 0.05
C PHE A 42 -19.32 -7.17 -1.22
N VAL A 43 -18.00 -7.40 -1.23
CA VAL A 43 -17.16 -7.25 -2.44
C VAL A 43 -17.54 -8.26 -3.52
N ASP A 44 -18.08 -9.42 -3.12
CA ASP A 44 -18.55 -10.45 -4.05
C ASP A 44 -19.90 -10.12 -4.68
N LEU A 45 -20.79 -9.48 -3.94
CA LEU A 45 -22.15 -9.17 -4.37
C LEU A 45 -22.27 -7.83 -5.11
N VAL A 46 -21.41 -6.86 -4.81
CA VAL A 46 -21.52 -5.49 -5.32
C VAL A 46 -20.48 -5.24 -6.42
N LYS A 47 -20.95 -4.92 -7.62
CA LYS A 47 -20.12 -4.61 -8.79
C LYS A 47 -19.21 -5.77 -9.24
N THR A 48 -18.41 -5.52 -10.28
CA THR A 48 -17.47 -6.49 -10.81
C THR A 48 -16.13 -6.45 -10.04
N LYS A 49 -15.43 -7.57 -10.01
CA LYS A 49 -14.09 -7.66 -9.39
C LYS A 49 -13.12 -6.64 -9.99
N ARG A 50 -13.15 -6.46 -11.32
CA ARG A 50 -12.37 -5.45 -12.03
C ARG A 50 -12.64 -4.03 -11.51
N SER A 51 -13.90 -3.68 -11.30
CA SER A 51 -14.29 -2.35 -10.81
C SER A 51 -13.70 -2.10 -9.40
N TRP A 52 -13.75 -3.10 -8.53
CA TRP A 52 -13.14 -3.04 -7.20
C TRP A 52 -11.61 -2.88 -7.27
N ILE A 53 -10.93 -3.66 -8.11
CA ILE A 53 -9.47 -3.57 -8.30
C ILE A 53 -9.07 -2.14 -8.68
N ILE A 54 -9.71 -1.57 -9.72
CA ILE A 54 -9.39 -0.22 -10.20
C ILE A 54 -9.69 0.84 -9.13
N ALA A 55 -10.84 0.75 -8.46
CA ALA A 55 -11.21 1.71 -7.41
C ALA A 55 -10.23 1.67 -6.23
N MET A 56 -9.85 0.49 -5.77
CA MET A 56 -8.91 0.34 -4.66
C MET A 56 -7.49 0.79 -5.02
N GLN A 57 -7.03 0.55 -6.25
CA GLN A 57 -5.75 1.07 -6.73
C GLN A 57 -5.74 2.60 -6.74
N GLY A 58 -6.82 3.23 -7.19
CA GLY A 58 -6.98 4.68 -7.14
C GLY A 58 -6.97 5.23 -5.72
N LEU A 59 -7.64 4.57 -4.78
CA LEU A 59 -7.61 4.93 -3.36
C LEU A 59 -6.22 4.76 -2.74
N ILE A 60 -5.47 3.72 -3.12
CA ILE A 60 -4.08 3.52 -2.68
C ILE A 60 -3.19 4.63 -3.23
N ALA A 61 -3.35 5.02 -4.51
CA ALA A 61 -2.62 6.14 -5.10
C ALA A 61 -2.91 7.46 -4.35
N ALA A 62 -4.18 7.74 -4.08
CA ALA A 62 -4.61 8.91 -3.30
C ALA A 62 -4.06 8.85 -1.85
N GLY A 63 -4.02 7.66 -1.25
CA GLY A 63 -3.43 7.42 0.06
C GLY A 63 -1.94 7.77 0.11
N PHE A 64 -1.16 7.32 -0.87
CA PHE A 64 0.25 7.69 -0.99
C PHE A 64 0.45 9.20 -1.18
N ALA A 65 -0.35 9.83 -2.05
CA ALA A 65 -0.30 11.28 -2.26
C ALA A 65 -0.67 12.06 -0.99
N GLY A 66 -1.68 11.61 -0.25
CA GLY A 66 -2.08 12.21 1.02
C GLY A 66 -0.97 12.10 2.08
N ILE A 67 -0.35 10.94 2.24
CA ILE A 67 0.80 10.78 3.15
C ILE A 67 1.91 11.75 2.75
N ALA A 68 2.29 11.77 1.47
CA ALA A 68 3.35 12.67 0.97
C ALA A 68 3.06 14.14 1.27
N PHE A 69 1.81 14.55 1.10
CA PHE A 69 1.38 15.93 1.34
C PHE A 69 1.43 16.33 2.82
N PHE A 70 1.06 15.40 3.72
CA PHE A 70 0.95 15.72 5.14
C PHE A 70 2.23 15.48 5.96
N ILE A 71 3.25 14.78 5.43
CA ILE A 71 4.53 14.57 6.13
C ILE A 71 5.15 15.89 6.64
N PRO A 72 5.21 16.99 5.86
CA PRO A 72 5.85 18.23 6.34
C PRO A 72 4.96 19.08 7.26
N THR A 73 3.80 18.61 7.68
CA THR A 73 2.89 19.37 8.54
C THR A 73 3.09 19.09 10.02
N THR A 74 2.61 19.98 10.90
CA THR A 74 2.71 19.84 12.35
C THR A 74 1.92 18.67 12.92
N HIS A 75 0.83 18.25 12.26
CA HIS A 75 -0.02 17.12 12.65
C HIS A 75 0.22 15.88 11.79
N PHE A 76 1.46 15.72 11.30
CA PHE A 76 1.77 14.65 10.34
C PHE A 76 1.42 13.24 10.82
N VAL A 77 1.60 12.95 12.12
CA VAL A 77 1.33 11.60 12.67
C VAL A 77 -0.13 11.21 12.49
N GLN A 78 -1.06 12.08 12.95
CA GLN A 78 -2.49 11.79 12.90
C GLN A 78 -2.98 11.70 11.45
N LEU A 79 -2.54 12.63 10.61
CA LEU A 79 -2.98 12.71 9.21
C LEU A 79 -2.41 11.56 8.37
N THR A 80 -1.10 11.29 8.47
CA THR A 80 -0.51 10.17 7.75
C THR A 80 -1.03 8.82 8.24
N LEU A 81 -1.29 8.67 9.55
CA LEU A 81 -1.90 7.47 10.10
C LEU A 81 -3.31 7.23 9.55
N ALA A 82 -4.13 8.27 9.41
CA ALA A 82 -5.45 8.17 8.78
C ALA A 82 -5.35 7.67 7.33
N PHE A 83 -4.38 8.16 6.55
CA PHE A 83 -4.13 7.66 5.20
C PHE A 83 -3.57 6.25 5.17
N PHE A 84 -2.73 5.85 6.13
CA PHE A 84 -2.29 4.46 6.25
C PHE A 84 -3.47 3.52 6.57
N TRP A 85 -4.43 3.93 7.39
CA TRP A 85 -5.67 3.19 7.62
C TRP A 85 -6.49 3.06 6.33
N LEU A 86 -6.69 4.15 5.61
CA LEU A 86 -7.36 4.12 4.30
C LEU A 86 -6.68 3.13 3.35
N MET A 87 -5.35 3.17 3.26
CA MET A 87 -4.56 2.26 2.43
C MET A 87 -4.65 0.81 2.91
N ALA A 88 -4.67 0.56 4.22
CA ALA A 88 -4.81 -0.77 4.79
C ALA A 88 -6.14 -1.41 4.39
N PHE A 89 -7.26 -0.70 4.55
CA PHE A 89 -8.58 -1.17 4.11
C PHE A 89 -8.67 -1.32 2.58
N SER A 90 -8.14 -0.34 1.84
CA SER A 90 -8.12 -0.41 0.38
C SER A 90 -7.28 -1.58 -0.13
N SER A 91 -6.13 -1.84 0.47
CA SER A 91 -5.26 -2.95 0.10
C SER A 91 -5.89 -4.31 0.44
N ALA A 92 -6.53 -4.44 1.61
CA ALA A 92 -7.24 -5.66 1.99
C ALA A 92 -8.44 -5.94 1.06
N THR A 93 -9.18 -4.90 0.67
CA THR A 93 -10.30 -5.00 -0.27
C THR A 93 -9.82 -5.31 -1.70
N HIS A 94 -8.74 -4.68 -2.13
CA HIS A 94 -8.09 -5.01 -3.41
C HIS A 94 -7.68 -6.48 -3.47
N ASP A 95 -7.12 -7.02 -2.40
CA ASP A 95 -6.69 -8.41 -2.27
C ASP A 95 -7.89 -9.37 -2.41
N ILE A 96 -9.03 -9.08 -1.74
CA ILE A 96 -10.28 -9.84 -1.90
C ILE A 96 -10.73 -9.84 -3.37
N ALA A 97 -10.76 -8.68 -4.01
CA ALA A 97 -11.21 -8.55 -5.39
C ALA A 97 -10.26 -9.26 -6.37
N ALA A 98 -8.95 -9.17 -6.15
CA ALA A 98 -7.93 -9.83 -6.97
C ALA A 98 -7.98 -11.35 -6.83
N ASP A 99 -8.16 -11.87 -5.61
CA ASP A 99 -8.33 -13.30 -5.36
C ASP A 99 -9.61 -13.84 -6.02
N GLY A 100 -10.72 -13.11 -5.89
CA GLY A 100 -11.97 -13.47 -6.57
C GLY A 100 -11.86 -13.44 -8.09
N PHE A 101 -11.18 -12.44 -8.66
CA PHE A 101 -10.94 -12.36 -10.10
C PHE A 101 -10.09 -13.54 -10.61
N TYR A 102 -9.05 -13.88 -9.86
CA TYR A 102 -8.18 -15.02 -10.13
C TYR A 102 -8.93 -16.36 -10.11
N MET A 103 -9.80 -16.57 -9.11
CA MET A 103 -10.59 -17.81 -8.99
C MET A 103 -11.65 -17.94 -10.08
N LEU A 104 -12.24 -16.83 -10.54
CA LEU A 104 -13.25 -16.83 -11.60
C LEU A 104 -12.65 -16.96 -13.01
N GLY A 105 -11.44 -16.45 -13.22
CA GLY A 105 -10.80 -16.39 -14.53
C GLY A 105 -9.97 -17.61 -14.90
N LEU A 106 -9.61 -18.47 -13.96
CA LEU A 106 -8.65 -19.57 -14.17
C LEU A 106 -9.22 -20.90 -13.69
N ASN A 107 -8.93 -21.97 -14.44
CA ASN A 107 -9.23 -23.35 -14.00
C ASN A 107 -8.21 -23.82 -12.94
N ASN A 108 -8.49 -24.94 -12.26
CA ASN A 108 -7.68 -25.45 -11.15
C ASN A 108 -6.19 -25.69 -11.52
N LYS A 109 -5.91 -26.13 -12.76
CA LYS A 109 -4.56 -26.38 -13.23
C LYS A 109 -3.79 -25.07 -13.46
N GLU A 110 -4.47 -24.08 -14.05
CA GLU A 110 -3.93 -22.73 -14.24
C GLU A 110 -3.71 -22.03 -12.91
N GLN A 111 -4.65 -22.14 -11.97
CA GLN A 111 -4.50 -21.59 -10.62
C GLN A 111 -3.22 -22.13 -9.94
N SER A 112 -2.97 -23.43 -10.03
CA SER A 112 -1.77 -24.04 -9.46
C SER A 112 -0.47 -23.50 -10.08
N PHE A 113 -0.47 -23.28 -11.39
CA PHE A 113 0.68 -22.70 -12.10
C PHE A 113 0.92 -21.24 -11.72
N PHE A 114 -0.14 -20.43 -11.73
CA PHE A 114 -0.04 -18.99 -11.47
C PHE A 114 0.23 -18.66 -10.00
N VAL A 115 -0.05 -19.54 -9.04
CA VAL A 115 0.34 -19.35 -7.62
C VAL A 115 1.86 -19.14 -7.49
N GLY A 116 2.67 -19.90 -8.21
CA GLY A 116 4.12 -19.74 -8.21
C GLY A 116 4.55 -18.36 -8.73
N ILE A 117 3.97 -17.93 -9.84
CA ILE A 117 4.23 -16.62 -10.45
C ILE A 117 3.84 -15.51 -9.48
N ARG A 118 2.63 -15.57 -8.90
CA ARG A 118 2.14 -14.60 -7.92
C ARG A 118 3.07 -14.47 -6.72
N ASN A 119 3.53 -15.60 -6.17
CA ASN A 119 4.47 -15.60 -5.04
C ASN A 119 5.82 -14.98 -5.41
N THR A 120 6.29 -15.18 -6.64
CA THR A 120 7.51 -14.56 -7.16
C THR A 120 7.35 -13.04 -7.22
N PHE A 121 6.27 -12.54 -7.82
CA PHE A 121 5.99 -11.11 -7.87
C PHE A 121 5.80 -10.50 -6.47
N TYR A 122 5.19 -11.22 -5.53
CA TYR A 122 5.09 -10.78 -4.15
C TYR A 122 6.46 -10.59 -3.50
N ARG A 123 7.41 -11.52 -3.75
CA ARG A 123 8.79 -11.38 -3.26
C ARG A 123 9.50 -10.17 -3.88
N PHE A 124 9.35 -9.97 -5.20
CA PHE A 124 9.88 -8.78 -5.86
C PHE A 124 9.30 -7.49 -5.28
N ALA A 125 8.00 -7.43 -5.04
CA ALA A 125 7.35 -6.27 -4.43
C ALA A 125 7.89 -5.99 -3.02
N ASN A 126 8.18 -7.02 -2.22
CA ASN A 126 8.81 -6.87 -0.90
C ASN A 126 10.24 -6.30 -1.01
N ILE A 127 11.07 -6.87 -1.91
CA ILE A 127 12.44 -6.37 -2.13
C ILE A 127 12.41 -4.92 -2.61
N PHE A 128 11.53 -4.60 -3.56
CA PHE A 128 11.36 -3.24 -4.06
C PHE A 128 10.93 -2.28 -2.94
N GLY A 129 9.90 -2.63 -2.17
CA GLY A 129 9.36 -1.78 -1.11
C GLY A 129 10.34 -1.58 0.05
N GLN A 130 10.93 -2.65 0.57
CA GLN A 130 11.83 -2.58 1.73
C GLN A 130 13.26 -2.18 1.35
N GLY A 131 13.70 -2.50 0.13
CA GLY A 131 15.03 -2.18 -0.37
C GLY A 131 15.06 -0.85 -1.11
N ILE A 132 14.58 -0.84 -2.36
CA ILE A 132 14.79 0.28 -3.29
C ILE A 132 14.14 1.57 -2.78
N LEU A 133 12.91 1.51 -2.25
CA LEU A 133 12.23 2.72 -1.75
C LEU A 133 12.91 3.30 -0.51
N VAL A 134 13.36 2.45 0.41
CA VAL A 134 14.07 2.90 1.62
C VAL A 134 15.44 3.46 1.25
N MET A 135 16.17 2.83 0.30
CA MET A 135 17.42 3.36 -0.21
C MET A 135 17.23 4.71 -0.91
N LEU A 136 16.17 4.86 -1.71
CA LEU A 136 15.83 6.12 -2.36
C LEU A 136 15.55 7.23 -1.32
N ALA A 137 14.73 6.92 -0.31
CA ALA A 137 14.47 7.86 0.77
C ALA A 137 15.77 8.27 1.50
N GLY A 138 16.63 7.31 1.85
CA GLY A 138 17.91 7.56 2.50
C GLY A 138 18.87 8.38 1.63
N TRP A 139 18.93 8.12 0.32
CA TRP A 139 19.71 8.91 -0.61
C TRP A 139 19.18 10.36 -0.71
N LEU A 140 17.87 10.53 -0.80
CA LEU A 140 17.23 11.84 -0.80
C LEU A 140 17.47 12.60 0.51
N GLU A 141 17.43 11.91 1.67
CA GLU A 141 17.75 12.52 2.96
C GLU A 141 19.16 13.11 2.98
N THR A 142 20.15 12.35 2.48
CA THR A 142 21.54 12.82 2.44
C THR A 142 21.78 13.94 1.42
N SER A 143 21.10 13.88 0.27
CA SER A 143 21.27 14.85 -0.81
C SER A 143 20.52 16.17 -0.55
N GLN A 144 19.35 16.11 0.07
CA GLN A 144 18.52 17.29 0.32
C GLN A 144 18.71 17.88 1.72
N GLY A 145 19.28 17.12 2.67
CA GLY A 145 19.42 17.53 4.07
C GLY A 145 18.07 17.71 4.80
N ASN A 146 16.96 17.19 4.22
CA ASN A 146 15.60 17.39 4.73
C ASN A 146 14.84 16.06 4.74
N ILE A 147 14.71 15.45 5.91
CA ILE A 147 14.06 14.14 6.09
C ILE A 147 12.59 14.17 5.67
N PRO A 148 11.74 15.12 6.12
CA PRO A 148 10.34 15.20 5.68
C PRO A 148 10.19 15.31 4.17
N LEU A 149 11.00 16.13 3.50
CA LEU A 149 10.95 16.32 2.06
C LEU A 149 11.35 15.03 1.31
N ALA A 150 12.40 14.35 1.76
CA ALA A 150 12.85 13.10 1.17
C ALA A 150 11.75 12.01 1.18
N TRP A 151 11.08 11.84 2.32
CA TRP A 151 9.97 10.92 2.44
C TRP A 151 8.74 11.34 1.64
N SER A 152 8.42 12.64 1.60
CA SER A 152 7.33 13.16 0.73
C SER A 152 7.58 12.84 -0.74
N ILE A 153 8.77 13.08 -1.26
CA ILE A 153 9.13 12.75 -2.65
C ILE A 153 9.00 11.25 -2.90
N THR A 154 9.49 10.40 -1.99
CA THR A 154 9.39 8.95 -2.12
C THR A 154 7.93 8.49 -2.19
N PHE A 155 7.05 9.03 -1.35
CA PHE A 155 5.62 8.69 -1.38
C PHE A 155 4.90 9.27 -2.61
N TYR A 156 5.27 10.45 -3.12
CA TYR A 156 4.73 10.96 -4.39
C TYR A 156 5.12 10.09 -5.58
N LEU A 157 6.33 9.54 -5.62
CA LEU A 157 6.74 8.59 -6.65
C LEU A 157 5.88 7.32 -6.60
N MET A 158 5.57 6.81 -5.41
CA MET A 158 4.66 5.68 -5.24
C MET A 158 3.23 6.02 -5.66
N ALA A 159 2.75 7.22 -5.34
CA ALA A 159 1.44 7.70 -5.79
C ALA A 159 1.36 7.72 -7.33
N GLY A 160 2.38 8.25 -7.99
CA GLY A 160 2.50 8.27 -9.45
C GLY A 160 2.50 6.88 -10.07
N LEU A 161 3.27 5.95 -9.49
CA LEU A 161 3.31 4.55 -9.94
C LEU A 161 1.91 3.88 -9.84
N PHE A 162 1.25 4.01 -8.68
CA PHE A 162 -0.07 3.42 -8.49
C PHE A 162 -1.15 4.09 -9.35
N LEU A 163 -1.04 5.39 -9.60
CA LEU A 163 -1.92 6.09 -10.52
C LEU A 163 -1.73 5.59 -11.96
N ALA A 164 -0.50 5.41 -12.40
CA ALA A 164 -0.19 4.85 -13.72
C ALA A 164 -0.76 3.43 -13.88
N LEU A 165 -0.61 2.58 -12.85
CA LEU A 165 -1.20 1.24 -12.82
C LEU A 165 -2.73 1.28 -12.83
N THR A 166 -3.35 2.20 -12.12
CA THR A 166 -4.81 2.40 -12.12
C THR A 166 -5.31 2.76 -13.51
N LEU A 167 -4.64 3.70 -14.17
CA LEU A 167 -4.98 4.11 -15.54
C LEU A 167 -4.78 2.95 -16.51
N TYR A 168 -3.67 2.25 -16.44
CA TYR A 168 -3.40 1.06 -17.25
C TYR A 168 -4.53 0.03 -17.13
N HIS A 169 -4.90 -0.38 -15.92
CA HIS A 169 -5.97 -1.35 -15.70
C HIS A 169 -7.38 -0.84 -16.07
N ARG A 170 -7.56 0.48 -16.16
CA ARG A 170 -8.83 1.07 -16.59
C ARG A 170 -9.03 0.90 -18.12
N PHE A 171 -7.96 0.97 -18.90
CA PHE A 171 -8.03 0.98 -20.37
C PHE A 171 -7.83 -0.41 -21.00
N ILE A 172 -7.34 -1.39 -20.26
CA ILE A 172 -7.28 -2.80 -20.66
C ILE A 172 -8.48 -3.57 -20.10
#